data_710aa5f324bab164b2767047540d7060
#
_entry.id   710aa5f324bab164b2767047540d7060
#
_cell.length_a   1.000
_cell.length_b   1.000
_cell.length_c   1.000
_cell.angle_alpha   90.00
_cell.angle_beta   90.00
_cell.angle_gamma   90.00
#
_symmetry.space_group_name_H-M   'P 1'
#
loop_
_entity.id
_entity.type
_entity.pdbx_description
1 polymer ?
#
loop_
_entity_poly.entity_id
_entity_poly.type
_entity_poly.pdbx_seq_one_letter_code
_entity_poly.pdbx_strand_id
1 'polypeptide(L)'
;MNKMLSAISTGITMMTLLLFGVVPAGSQSDADREITAVNIEYEGSKVWVPSTLVVKKGERVRMKLINKVKSDPPVHGFAIPDFGVKVDVYRDKPETVEFTADKAGLFKVWCHLHPAHLGGQLLVLEK
;
A
#
# COMPACT_ATOMS: atom_id res chain seq x y z
N MET A 1 -81.60 1.84 31.67
CA MET A 1 -80.38 1.25 32.22
C MET A 1 -79.42 0.97 31.08
N ASN A 2 -78.46 1.88 30.85
CA ASN A 2 -77.54 1.81 29.71
C ASN A 2 -76.23 1.23 30.18
N LYS A 3 -75.82 0.11 29.59
CA LYS A 3 -74.48 -0.44 29.76
C LYS A 3 -73.61 0.05 28.59
N MET A 4 -72.68 0.94 28.89
CA MET A 4 -71.61 1.37 27.95
C MET A 4 -70.57 0.27 27.89
N LEU A 5 -70.39 -0.29 26.69
CA LEU A 5 -69.23 -1.14 26.41
C LEU A 5 -68.05 -0.26 25.98
N SER A 6 -67.00 -0.30 26.78
CA SER A 6 -65.72 0.34 26.44
C SER A 6 -64.90 -0.62 25.57
N ALA A 7 -64.62 -0.20 24.34
CA ALA A 7 -63.70 -0.92 23.44
C ALA A 7 -62.26 -0.53 23.76
N ILE A 8 -61.49 -1.51 24.21
CA ILE A 8 -60.03 -1.36 24.41
C ILE A 8 -59.35 -1.63 23.07
N SER A 9 -58.82 -0.59 22.46
CA SER A 9 -57.99 -0.68 21.26
C SER A 9 -56.54 -1.04 21.66
N THR A 10 -56.12 -2.26 21.35
CA THR A 10 -54.74 -2.73 21.56
C THR A 10 -53.91 -2.28 20.36
N GLY A 11 -53.17 -1.20 20.50
CA GLY A 11 -52.21 -0.76 19.52
C GLY A 11 -50.96 -1.67 19.54
N ILE A 12 -50.76 -2.43 18.47
CA ILE A 12 -49.51 -3.19 18.26
C ILE A 12 -48.47 -2.21 17.68
N THR A 13 -47.53 -1.80 18.53
CA THR A 13 -46.37 -1.01 18.09
C THR A 13 -45.37 -1.95 17.44
N MET A 14 -45.29 -1.90 16.10
CA MET A 14 -44.32 -2.67 15.31
C MET A 14 -42.97 -1.96 15.43
N MET A 15 -42.11 -2.50 16.30
CA MET A 15 -40.74 -2.03 16.50
C MET A 15 -39.84 -2.56 15.34
N THR A 16 -39.62 -1.69 14.36
CA THR A 16 -38.72 -1.99 13.23
C THR A 16 -37.27 -1.97 13.72
N LEU A 17 -36.67 -3.17 13.87
CA LEU A 17 -35.26 -3.33 14.22
C LEU A 17 -34.42 -3.02 12.98
N LEU A 18 -33.82 -1.81 12.91
CA LEU A 18 -32.84 -1.45 11.90
C LEU A 18 -31.52 -2.18 12.22
N LEU A 19 -31.26 -3.27 11.49
CA LEU A 19 -29.96 -3.93 11.47
C LEU A 19 -28.98 -3.03 10.74
N PHE A 20 -28.22 -2.21 11.46
CA PHE A 20 -27.04 -1.57 10.93
C PHE A 20 -25.99 -2.66 10.66
N GLY A 21 -25.82 -3.01 9.39
CA GLY A 21 -24.74 -3.87 8.95
C GLY A 21 -23.42 -3.18 9.27
N VAL A 22 -22.61 -3.79 10.15
CA VAL A 22 -21.23 -3.37 10.38
C VAL A 22 -20.45 -3.73 9.12
N VAL A 23 -20.15 -2.74 8.28
CA VAL A 23 -19.20 -2.88 7.18
C VAL A 23 -17.83 -3.03 7.83
N PRO A 24 -17.09 -4.13 7.58
CA PRO A 24 -15.73 -4.25 8.10
C PRO A 24 -14.93 -3.09 7.53
N ALA A 25 -14.39 -2.25 8.42
CA ALA A 25 -13.43 -1.23 8.04
C ALA A 25 -12.26 -1.95 7.36
N GLY A 26 -12.03 -1.68 6.07
CA GLY A 26 -10.86 -2.17 5.36
C GLY A 26 -9.64 -1.80 6.19
N SER A 27 -8.69 -2.74 6.34
CA SER A 27 -7.44 -2.51 7.07
C SER A 27 -6.76 -1.27 6.49
N GLN A 28 -6.89 -0.15 7.19
CA GLN A 28 -6.24 1.09 6.83
C GLN A 28 -4.76 0.89 7.12
N SER A 29 -3.90 1.11 6.13
CA SER A 29 -2.46 1.07 6.32
C SER A 29 -2.05 2.11 7.37
N ASP A 30 -1.26 1.68 8.37
CA ASP A 30 -0.68 2.59 9.36
C ASP A 30 0.51 3.40 8.79
N ALA A 31 0.79 3.28 7.50
CA ALA A 31 1.89 3.99 6.85
C ALA A 31 1.56 5.47 6.66
N ASP A 32 2.55 6.31 6.96
CA ASP A 32 2.45 7.77 6.75
C ASP A 32 2.61 8.15 5.28
N ARG A 33 3.26 7.27 4.51
CA ARG A 33 3.53 7.43 3.08
C ARG A 33 3.29 6.14 2.32
N GLU A 34 2.43 6.19 1.31
CA GLU A 34 2.24 5.09 0.36
C GLU A 34 2.85 5.46 -1.00
N ILE A 35 3.64 4.54 -1.57
CA ILE A 35 4.31 4.70 -2.87
C ILE A 35 4.07 3.45 -3.70
N THR A 36 3.75 3.62 -4.97
CA THR A 36 3.78 2.53 -5.94
C THR A 36 4.99 2.70 -6.85
N ALA A 37 5.82 1.68 -6.98
CA ALA A 37 6.92 1.64 -7.93
C ALA A 37 6.71 0.49 -8.93
N VAL A 38 6.95 0.78 -10.20
CA VAL A 38 6.77 -0.17 -11.30
C VAL A 38 8.10 -0.38 -12.00
N ASN A 39 8.53 -1.62 -12.13
CA ASN A 39 9.68 -1.96 -12.96
C ASN A 39 9.25 -2.08 -14.41
N ILE A 40 9.89 -1.31 -15.27
CA ILE A 40 9.61 -1.27 -16.71
C ILE A 40 10.89 -1.51 -17.51
N GLU A 41 10.73 -1.85 -18.76
CA GLU A 41 11.79 -1.87 -19.75
C GLU A 41 11.59 -0.71 -20.74
N TYR A 42 12.61 0.10 -20.89
CA TYR A 42 12.67 1.20 -21.85
C TYR A 42 13.99 1.15 -22.61
N GLU A 43 13.93 1.05 -23.92
CA GLU A 43 15.12 0.96 -24.81
C GLU A 43 16.15 -0.07 -24.32
N GLY A 44 15.68 -1.26 -23.92
CA GLY A 44 16.53 -2.36 -23.42
C GLY A 44 16.99 -2.19 -21.95
N SER A 45 16.84 -1.03 -21.37
CA SER A 45 17.16 -0.78 -19.96
C SER A 45 15.98 -1.09 -19.06
N LYS A 46 16.25 -1.72 -17.91
CA LYS A 46 15.24 -1.99 -16.88
C LYS A 46 15.41 -0.96 -15.77
N VAL A 47 14.31 -0.36 -15.36
CA VAL A 47 14.31 0.72 -14.34
C VAL A 47 13.04 0.68 -13.50
N TRP A 48 13.19 0.96 -12.20
CA TRP A 48 12.07 1.21 -11.31
C TRP A 48 11.58 2.66 -11.46
N VAL A 49 10.28 2.85 -11.64
CA VAL A 49 9.66 4.16 -11.82
C VAL A 49 8.63 4.38 -10.70
N PRO A 50 8.71 5.50 -9.96
CA PRO A 50 9.71 6.55 -10.07
C PRO A 50 11.11 6.09 -9.65
N SER A 51 12.16 6.58 -10.31
CA SER A 51 13.54 6.26 -9.98
C SER A 51 14.09 7.08 -8.80
N THR A 52 13.48 8.22 -8.52
CA THR A 52 13.75 9.03 -7.34
C THR A 52 12.53 9.03 -6.42
N LEU A 53 12.75 8.55 -5.21
CA LEU A 53 11.76 8.52 -4.14
C LEU A 53 12.09 9.64 -3.15
N VAL A 54 11.06 10.36 -2.68
CA VAL A 54 11.24 11.45 -1.71
C VAL A 54 10.31 11.23 -0.54
N VAL A 55 10.87 11.16 0.65
CA VAL A 55 10.14 11.01 1.93
C VAL A 55 10.75 11.92 2.99
N LYS A 56 10.10 12.05 4.14
CA LYS A 56 10.62 12.79 5.28
C LYS A 56 11.14 11.84 6.35
N LYS A 57 12.14 12.28 7.08
CA LYS A 57 12.68 11.55 8.22
C LYS A 57 11.60 11.26 9.25
N GLY A 58 11.52 10.00 9.66
CA GLY A 58 10.54 9.47 10.61
C GLY A 58 9.26 8.95 9.96
N GLU A 59 9.02 9.16 8.65
CA GLU A 59 7.86 8.57 7.98
C GLU A 59 7.95 7.04 7.92
N ARG A 60 6.86 6.37 8.20
CA ARG A 60 6.66 4.95 7.88
C ARG A 60 6.21 4.86 6.43
N VAL A 61 6.99 4.20 5.62
CA VAL A 61 6.80 4.10 4.17
C VAL A 61 6.30 2.71 3.83
N ARG A 62 5.20 2.64 3.10
CA ARG A 62 4.70 1.41 2.49
C ARG A 62 4.83 1.52 0.98
N MET A 63 5.51 0.56 0.37
CA MET A 63 5.69 0.54 -1.07
C MET A 63 5.02 -0.69 -1.68
N LYS A 64 4.20 -0.45 -2.71
CA LYS A 64 3.72 -1.49 -3.61
C LYS A 64 4.66 -1.56 -4.81
N LEU A 65 5.24 -2.73 -5.04
CA LEU A 65 6.21 -3.00 -6.09
C LEU A 65 5.57 -3.87 -7.17
N ILE A 66 5.64 -3.44 -8.42
CA ILE A 66 5.03 -4.14 -9.55
C ILE A 66 6.07 -4.34 -10.64
N ASN A 67 6.29 -5.58 -11.07
CA ASN A 67 7.18 -5.86 -12.19
C ASN A 67 6.38 -6.04 -13.49
N LYS A 68 6.61 -5.14 -14.47
CA LYS A 68 5.99 -5.14 -15.81
C LYS A 68 7.00 -5.37 -16.94
N VAL A 69 8.23 -5.74 -16.62
CA VAL A 69 9.25 -6.11 -17.61
C VAL A 69 8.82 -7.38 -18.33
N LYS A 70 8.76 -7.32 -19.66
CA LYS A 70 8.31 -8.44 -20.50
C LYS A 70 9.43 -9.39 -20.90
N SER A 71 10.66 -8.89 -20.99
CA SER A 71 11.84 -9.72 -21.27
C SER A 71 12.23 -10.61 -20.09
N ASP A 72 12.92 -11.68 -20.37
CA ASP A 72 13.46 -12.56 -19.32
C ASP A 72 14.76 -11.99 -18.74
N PRO A 73 15.07 -12.33 -17.48
CA PRO A 73 14.32 -13.19 -16.56
C PRO A 73 13.04 -12.51 -16.01
N PRO A 74 12.02 -13.30 -15.58
CA PRO A 74 10.75 -12.78 -15.12
C PRO A 74 10.78 -12.17 -13.72
N VAL A 75 11.94 -12.13 -13.07
CA VAL A 75 12.13 -11.62 -11.70
C VAL A 75 13.13 -10.48 -11.68
N HIS A 76 12.81 -9.42 -10.95
CA HIS A 76 13.69 -8.29 -10.69
C HIS A 76 13.72 -7.97 -9.21
N GLY A 77 14.90 -7.59 -8.72
CA GLY A 77 15.08 -7.19 -7.33
C GLY A 77 14.66 -5.74 -7.10
N PHE A 78 14.27 -5.46 -5.87
CA PHE A 78 14.16 -4.10 -5.34
C PHE A 78 14.85 -4.06 -3.99
N ALA A 79 15.85 -3.20 -3.85
CA ALA A 79 16.60 -3.09 -2.60
C ALA A 79 16.92 -1.64 -2.25
N ILE A 80 16.79 -1.34 -0.97
CA ILE A 80 17.28 -0.12 -0.30
C ILE A 80 18.07 -0.60 0.91
N PRO A 81 19.36 -0.92 0.74
CA PRO A 81 20.14 -1.60 1.77
C PRO A 81 20.19 -0.87 3.11
N ASP A 82 20.26 0.46 3.04
CA ASP A 82 20.34 1.32 4.23
C ASP A 82 19.10 1.23 5.15
N PHE A 83 17.98 0.76 4.64
CA PHE A 83 16.73 0.57 5.38
C PHE A 83 16.32 -0.91 5.46
N GLY A 84 17.24 -1.83 5.15
CA GLY A 84 16.99 -3.27 5.26
C GLY A 84 15.98 -3.82 4.25
N VAL A 85 15.64 -3.05 3.22
CA VAL A 85 14.70 -3.48 2.18
C VAL A 85 15.42 -4.30 1.13
N LYS A 86 14.94 -5.54 0.89
CA LYS A 86 15.41 -6.43 -0.17
C LYS A 86 14.31 -7.42 -0.51
N VAL A 87 13.80 -7.39 -1.74
CA VAL A 87 12.72 -8.27 -2.18
C VAL A 87 12.84 -8.63 -3.66
N ASP A 88 12.43 -9.83 -4.01
CA ASP A 88 12.32 -10.34 -5.38
C ASP A 88 10.89 -10.12 -5.87
N VAL A 89 10.73 -9.42 -6.98
CA VAL A 89 9.42 -9.09 -7.55
C VAL A 89 9.26 -9.79 -8.88
N TYR A 90 8.40 -10.80 -8.91
CA TYR A 90 8.10 -11.56 -10.11
C TYR A 90 7.12 -10.80 -11.00
N ARG A 91 7.21 -11.05 -12.31
CA ARG A 91 6.28 -10.50 -13.30
C ARG A 91 4.84 -10.79 -12.91
N ASP A 92 4.01 -9.74 -12.90
CA ASP A 92 2.58 -9.78 -12.56
C ASP A 92 2.23 -10.32 -11.16
N LYS A 93 3.22 -10.40 -10.25
CA LYS A 93 3.03 -10.71 -8.83
C LYS A 93 3.52 -9.54 -8.00
N PRO A 94 2.65 -8.57 -7.67
CA PRO A 94 3.03 -7.42 -6.85
C PRO A 94 3.48 -7.84 -5.46
N GLU A 95 4.49 -7.14 -4.96
CA GLU A 95 4.99 -7.28 -3.60
C GLU A 95 4.77 -5.99 -2.82
N THR A 96 4.77 -6.10 -1.50
CA THR A 96 4.67 -4.94 -0.61
C THR A 96 5.83 -4.98 0.37
N VAL A 97 6.51 -3.85 0.53
CA VAL A 97 7.55 -3.65 1.53
C VAL A 97 7.23 -2.45 2.41
N GLU A 98 7.66 -2.51 3.66
CA GLU A 98 7.51 -1.42 4.62
C GLU A 98 8.85 -1.14 5.30
N PHE A 99 9.13 0.14 5.54
CA PHE A 99 10.29 0.57 6.30
C PHE A 99 10.03 1.93 6.95
N THR A 100 10.82 2.27 7.95
CA THR A 100 10.85 3.62 8.54
C THR A 100 12.05 4.38 8.02
N ALA A 101 11.84 5.59 7.49
CA ALA A 101 12.90 6.47 7.02
C ALA A 101 13.59 7.16 8.21
N ASP A 102 14.33 6.42 9.03
CA ASP A 102 14.86 6.85 10.32
C ASP A 102 16.09 7.78 10.26
N LYS A 103 16.68 7.94 9.07
CA LYS A 103 17.85 8.78 8.83
C LYS A 103 17.71 9.58 7.55
N ALA A 104 18.08 10.87 7.60
CA ALA A 104 18.09 11.74 6.44
C ALA A 104 19.32 11.49 5.55
N GLY A 105 19.19 11.81 4.25
CA GLY A 105 20.26 11.68 3.28
C GLY A 105 19.79 11.14 1.95
N LEU A 106 20.75 10.78 1.11
CA LEU A 106 20.53 10.20 -0.21
C LEU A 106 21.01 8.74 -0.19
N PHE A 107 20.10 7.81 -0.50
CA PHE A 107 20.35 6.38 -0.39
C PHE A 107 20.11 5.68 -1.73
N LYS A 108 20.87 4.61 -1.98
CA LYS A 108 20.78 3.83 -3.21
C LYS A 108 19.52 2.98 -3.24
N VAL A 109 18.84 3.00 -4.38
CA VAL A 109 17.77 2.07 -4.75
C VAL A 109 18.23 1.30 -5.98
N TRP A 110 18.14 -0.05 -5.98
CA TRP A 110 18.67 -0.83 -7.09
C TRP A 110 18.05 -2.22 -7.21
N CYS A 111 18.26 -2.85 -8.36
CA CYS A 111 17.96 -4.25 -8.58
C CYS A 111 19.13 -5.12 -8.09
N HIS A 112 19.02 -5.75 -6.95
CA HIS A 112 20.10 -6.56 -6.37
C HIS A 112 20.37 -7.86 -7.14
N LEU A 113 19.42 -8.32 -7.96
CA LEU A 113 19.60 -9.49 -8.83
C LEU A 113 20.35 -9.15 -10.12
N HIS A 114 20.27 -7.90 -10.57
CA HIS A 114 20.84 -7.45 -11.84
C HIS A 114 21.53 -6.08 -11.65
N PRO A 115 22.76 -6.06 -11.16
CA PRO A 115 23.47 -4.80 -10.86
C PRO A 115 23.66 -3.86 -12.04
N ALA A 116 23.61 -4.39 -13.28
CA ALA A 116 23.73 -3.59 -14.50
C ALA A 116 22.44 -2.80 -14.86
N HIS A 117 21.33 -3.08 -14.20
CA HIS A 117 20.10 -2.31 -14.40
C HIS A 117 20.24 -0.89 -13.85
N LEU A 118 19.51 0.04 -14.44
CA LEU A 118 19.51 1.43 -13.97
C LEU A 118 19.03 1.50 -12.53
N GLY A 119 19.88 2.02 -11.67
CA GLY A 119 19.55 2.29 -10.28
C GLY A 119 18.74 3.56 -10.11
N GLY A 120 18.15 3.69 -8.93
CA GLY A 120 17.45 4.86 -8.47
C GLY A 120 18.00 5.35 -7.13
N GLN A 121 17.27 6.26 -6.52
CA GLN A 121 17.65 6.86 -5.24
C GLN A 121 16.45 7.14 -4.35
N LEU A 122 16.68 7.08 -3.05
CA LEU A 122 15.76 7.55 -2.02
C LEU A 122 16.36 8.79 -1.36
N LEU A 123 15.69 9.91 -1.48
CA LEU A 123 16.02 11.14 -0.76
C LEU A 123 15.13 11.21 0.49
N VAL A 124 15.76 11.17 1.65
CA VAL A 124 15.08 11.39 2.94
C VAL A 124 15.42 12.81 3.41
N LEU A 125 14.39 13.65 3.42
CA LEU A 125 14.51 15.04 3.85
C LEU A 125 14.51 15.11 5.39
N GLU A 126 15.31 16.02 5.96
CA GLU A 126 15.09 16.43 7.35
C GLU A 126 13.69 17.03 7.52
N LYS A 127 13.16 17.01 8.75
CA LYS A 127 11.84 17.59 9.05
C LYS A 127 11.85 19.11 8.95
#